data_7d410ba06170597c6d1f5926a757755a
#
_entry.id   7d410ba06170597c6d1f5926a757755a
#
_cell.length_a   1.000
_cell.length_b   1.000
_cell.length_c   1.000
_cell.angle_alpha   90.00
_cell.angle_beta   90.00
_cell.angle_gamma   90.00
#
_symmetry.space_group_name_H-M   'P 1'
#
loop_
_entity.id
_entity.type
_entity.pdbx_description
1 polymer ?
#
loop_
_entity_poly.entity_id
_entity_poly.type
_entity_poly.pdbx_seq_one_letter_code
_entity_poly.pdbx_strand_id
1 'polypeptide(L)'
;MIVTAEKIGRALEKVPASVAVIDGWDIEQSGVVAMEQLAGRIPGLSFQPFGQAGMNSPVMRGLTANFNTFSTSTLMLVDGVPTLTAQGFENSFLDLDRIEVMRGPQSTLYGRNAEAGVIAIHSRVMDNTTRASVSGELGSRDKQGLRAMLSQPIVQDRLYASLSGSWSAQDGFIDNRYTGDTEDDRERRNLNLGLRWTPTAKTDLVLRYSRQEYDDGASLWGAPTSPREQVASATRGWNRSRGQTFSVSASYEFAPDLHLRSITAYGDFKDFIQQDTDFMPADMLHIGRDHQLRTLSQELRLEGRLGLSDWLVGFYGDRSGNDLHSVSKRAMNLEDLRADQKSDTVALFTHWSVPLTASWSLSAGGRVERNEVEIHPQGDAAQSKDWTHFSPRLALQHQINPRHQWYASAGRGMRTGGFNTLSPMLGYLAYEPEENWSYETGIKGWAIDRRLRYSLAAYLMDIDDMQVMQMPVPGVMYITSAATATSRGVELDVDYLAGRGWQLRAGLAWNRTRFDRFRDGAATYDGRHNPFAPDLTGHVGLRYDAPLGWYAQASLVGSSKVYLDAANQYRRNGHGQIDLIAGYLLGNWDIAAYATNVGDQRYDAVGYQNGFVTVYSPPREVGLRLTWRI
;
A
#
# COMPACT_ATOMS: atom_id res chain seq x y z
N MET A 1 -7.04 11.80 -18.21
CA MET A 1 -6.35 11.77 -16.90
C MET A 1 -4.87 11.56 -17.17
N ILE A 2 -4.00 12.36 -16.54
CA ILE A 2 -2.53 12.22 -16.66
C ILE A 2 -2.03 11.46 -15.42
N VAL A 3 -1.17 10.49 -15.64
CA VAL A 3 -0.53 9.68 -14.59
C VAL A 3 0.99 9.79 -14.70
N THR A 4 1.68 9.42 -13.62
CA THR A 4 3.14 9.48 -13.52
C THR A 4 3.78 8.10 -13.37
N ALA A 5 3.08 7.06 -13.79
CA ALA A 5 3.51 5.66 -13.70
C ALA A 5 4.90 5.37 -14.30
N GLU A 6 5.31 6.11 -15.32
CA GLU A 6 6.66 6.02 -15.91
C GLU A 6 7.60 7.15 -15.43
N LYS A 7 7.28 7.79 -14.28
CA LYS A 7 7.96 8.99 -13.74
C LYS A 7 7.90 10.22 -14.68
N ILE A 8 7.25 10.09 -15.82
CA ILE A 8 6.94 11.15 -16.78
C ILE A 8 5.41 11.23 -16.89
N GLY A 9 4.87 12.46 -16.90
CA GLY A 9 3.43 12.68 -17.04
C GLY A 9 2.90 12.21 -18.40
N ARG A 10 2.02 11.20 -18.39
CA ARG A 10 1.38 10.64 -19.59
C ARG A 10 -0.11 10.42 -19.40
N ALA A 11 -0.85 10.47 -20.51
CA ALA A 11 -2.24 10.02 -20.49
C ALA A 11 -2.31 8.55 -20.08
N LEU A 12 -3.22 8.20 -19.15
CA LEU A 12 -3.38 6.84 -18.62
C LEU A 12 -3.52 5.79 -19.73
N GLU A 13 -4.21 6.15 -20.80
CA GLU A 13 -4.40 5.29 -21.97
C GLU A 13 -3.09 4.97 -22.70
N LYS A 14 -2.07 5.84 -22.57
CA LYS A 14 -0.79 5.69 -23.27
C LYS A 14 0.31 5.02 -22.43
N VAL A 15 0.00 4.59 -21.21
CA VAL A 15 0.96 3.87 -20.37
C VAL A 15 0.90 2.37 -20.67
N PRO A 16 2.01 1.70 -21.04
CA PRO A 16 2.03 0.25 -21.36
C PRO A 16 2.15 -0.60 -20.10
N ALA A 17 1.19 -0.48 -19.19
CA ALA A 17 1.09 -1.24 -17.95
C ALA A 17 -0.34 -1.24 -17.44
N SER A 18 -0.70 -2.21 -16.61
CA SER A 18 -1.96 -2.23 -15.86
C SER A 18 -1.89 -1.18 -14.75
N VAL A 19 -2.67 -0.11 -14.88
CA VAL A 19 -2.72 1.01 -13.91
C VAL A 19 -4.17 1.32 -13.57
N ALA A 20 -4.50 1.27 -12.28
CA ALA A 20 -5.75 1.78 -11.75
C ALA A 20 -5.53 3.17 -11.14
N VAL A 21 -6.52 4.05 -11.26
CA VAL A 21 -6.47 5.41 -10.70
C VAL A 21 -7.75 5.70 -9.95
N ILE A 22 -7.61 6.19 -8.72
CA ILE A 22 -8.71 6.72 -7.92
C ILE A 22 -8.47 8.22 -7.77
N ASP A 23 -9.43 9.01 -8.17
CA ASP A 23 -9.41 10.47 -8.04
C ASP A 23 -9.58 10.88 -6.57
N GLY A 24 -8.90 11.95 -6.15
CA GLY A 24 -8.99 12.45 -4.77
C GLY A 24 -10.41 12.85 -4.35
N TRP A 25 -11.22 13.37 -5.29
CA TRP A 25 -12.63 13.66 -5.04
C TRP A 25 -13.43 12.39 -4.73
N ASP A 26 -13.17 11.30 -5.44
CA ASP A 26 -13.83 10.02 -5.18
C ASP A 26 -13.46 9.44 -3.81
N ILE A 27 -12.20 9.63 -3.38
CA ILE A 27 -11.73 9.23 -2.05
C ILE A 27 -12.47 10.02 -0.97
N GLU A 28 -12.52 11.34 -1.10
CA GLU A 28 -13.22 12.22 -0.15
C GLU A 28 -14.70 11.87 -0.04
N GLN A 29 -15.38 11.72 -1.18
CA GLN A 29 -16.83 11.42 -1.21
C GLN A 29 -17.17 10.04 -0.68
N SER A 30 -16.35 9.05 -0.96
CA SER A 30 -16.59 7.68 -0.55
C SER A 30 -16.22 7.38 0.90
N GLY A 31 -15.58 8.34 1.60
CA GLY A 31 -15.19 8.18 2.99
C GLY A 31 -14.06 7.18 3.23
N VAL A 32 -13.25 6.90 2.21
CA VAL A 32 -12.03 6.08 2.36
C VAL A 32 -11.02 6.82 3.22
N VAL A 33 -10.62 6.22 4.32
CA VAL A 33 -9.74 6.84 5.33
C VAL A 33 -8.56 5.95 5.72
N ALA A 34 -8.51 4.71 5.24
CA ALA A 34 -7.47 3.74 5.54
C ALA A 34 -7.06 2.97 4.27
N MET A 35 -5.81 2.50 4.26
CA MET A 35 -5.23 1.80 3.11
C MET A 35 -6.01 0.52 2.75
N GLU A 36 -6.47 -0.23 3.73
CA GLU A 36 -7.22 -1.48 3.48
C GLU A 36 -8.53 -1.23 2.72
N GLN A 37 -9.13 -0.05 2.89
CA GLN A 37 -10.36 0.32 2.18
C GLN A 37 -10.13 0.56 0.68
N LEU A 38 -8.87 0.78 0.25
CA LEU A 38 -8.50 0.82 -1.17
C LEU A 38 -8.66 -0.53 -1.85
N ALA A 39 -8.41 -1.64 -1.14
CA ALA A 39 -8.57 -2.98 -1.69
C ALA A 39 -9.98 -3.23 -2.25
N GLY A 40 -10.99 -2.64 -1.60
CA GLY A 40 -12.35 -2.71 -2.06
C GLY A 40 -12.65 -1.95 -3.37
N ARG A 41 -11.69 -1.20 -3.90
CA ARG A 41 -11.87 -0.34 -5.08
C ARG A 41 -10.90 -0.65 -6.21
N ILE A 42 -9.89 -1.47 -5.95
CA ILE A 42 -8.82 -1.81 -6.88
C ILE A 42 -8.76 -3.33 -7.02
N PRO A 43 -9.23 -3.91 -8.12
CA PRO A 43 -9.13 -5.34 -8.33
C PRO A 43 -7.68 -5.80 -8.33
N GLY A 44 -7.41 -6.96 -7.72
CA GLY A 44 -6.07 -7.52 -7.62
C GLY A 44 -5.21 -6.93 -6.49
N LEU A 45 -5.71 -5.92 -5.76
CA LEU A 45 -5.13 -5.46 -4.51
C LEU A 45 -5.93 -6.02 -3.33
N SER A 46 -5.24 -6.60 -2.36
CA SER A 46 -5.79 -6.99 -1.06
C SER A 46 -4.74 -6.74 0.02
N PHE A 47 -5.09 -7.00 1.28
CA PHE A 47 -4.15 -6.85 2.40
C PHE A 47 -4.13 -8.13 3.24
N GLN A 48 -2.98 -8.43 3.83
CA GLN A 48 -2.90 -9.50 4.82
C GLN A 48 -3.79 -9.14 6.02
N PRO A 49 -4.48 -10.10 6.63
CA PRO A 49 -5.34 -9.84 7.76
C PRO A 49 -4.53 -9.76 9.07
N PHE A 50 -3.66 -8.77 9.20
CA PHE A 50 -2.90 -8.59 10.45
C PHE A 50 -3.76 -7.95 11.55
N GLY A 51 -4.67 -7.08 11.17
CA GLY A 51 -5.62 -6.46 12.10
C GLY A 51 -5.05 -5.30 12.91
N GLN A 52 -3.95 -4.68 12.48
CA GLN A 52 -3.31 -3.54 13.12
C GLN A 52 -2.96 -2.48 12.09
N ALA A 53 -3.16 -1.20 12.43
CA ALA A 53 -2.78 -0.10 11.57
C ALA A 53 -1.28 -0.07 11.31
N GLY A 54 -0.88 0.28 10.09
CA GLY A 54 0.51 0.38 9.70
C GLY A 54 1.26 -0.95 9.57
N MET A 55 0.57 -2.08 9.77
CA MET A 55 1.17 -3.42 9.71
C MET A 55 0.55 -4.34 8.65
N ASN A 56 -0.54 -3.92 8.00
CA ASN A 56 -1.22 -4.73 7.00
C ASN A 56 -0.47 -4.67 5.67
N SER A 57 0.31 -5.70 5.36
CA SER A 57 1.06 -5.76 4.10
C SER A 57 0.11 -5.91 2.91
N PRO A 58 0.31 -5.13 1.83
CA PRO A 58 -0.44 -5.30 0.60
C PRO A 58 -0.11 -6.63 -0.09
N VAL A 59 -1.11 -7.17 -0.75
CA VAL A 59 -1.02 -8.36 -1.61
C VAL A 59 -1.43 -7.95 -3.01
N MET A 60 -0.53 -8.08 -3.96
CA MET A 60 -0.79 -7.74 -5.37
C MET A 60 -0.27 -8.86 -6.26
N ARG A 61 -1.12 -9.33 -7.20
CA ARG A 61 -0.80 -10.48 -8.08
C ARG A 61 -0.30 -11.71 -7.31
N GLY A 62 -0.78 -11.89 -6.06
CA GLY A 62 -0.42 -13.00 -5.19
C GLY A 62 0.93 -12.88 -4.48
N LEU A 63 1.65 -11.78 -4.63
CA LEU A 63 2.88 -11.49 -3.90
C LEU A 63 2.61 -10.57 -2.71
N THR A 64 3.30 -10.83 -1.61
CA THR A 64 3.21 -10.05 -0.38
C THR A 64 4.48 -10.22 0.45
N ALA A 65 4.75 -9.29 1.35
CA ALA A 65 5.89 -9.38 2.27
C ALA A 65 5.44 -9.86 3.64
N ASN A 66 6.26 -10.67 4.30
CA ASN A 66 6.08 -10.96 5.71
C ASN A 66 6.48 -9.74 6.55
N PHE A 67 5.74 -9.43 7.61
CA PHE A 67 6.02 -8.28 8.49
C PHE A 67 7.39 -8.36 9.20
N ASN A 68 8.01 -9.54 9.26
CA ASN A 68 9.36 -9.73 9.83
C ASN A 68 10.49 -9.48 8.84
N THR A 69 10.21 -9.24 7.55
CA THR A 69 11.27 -9.04 6.53
C THR A 69 11.82 -7.63 6.46
N PHE A 70 11.22 -6.64 7.10
CA PHE A 70 11.56 -5.21 6.95
C PHE A 70 11.68 -4.74 5.49
N SER A 71 10.95 -5.41 4.60
CA SER A 71 10.82 -5.09 3.19
C SER A 71 9.34 -5.17 2.78
N THR A 72 9.02 -4.75 1.57
CA THR A 72 7.66 -4.88 1.01
C THR A 72 7.74 -5.42 -0.41
N SER A 73 6.70 -6.13 -0.88
CA SER A 73 6.58 -6.55 -2.28
C SER A 73 5.91 -5.48 -3.14
N THR A 74 5.12 -4.60 -2.53
CA THR A 74 4.44 -3.48 -3.18
C THR A 74 4.93 -2.18 -2.53
N LEU A 75 5.58 -1.33 -3.31
CA LEU A 75 6.11 -0.06 -2.83
C LEU A 75 5.01 0.98 -2.72
N MET A 76 4.88 1.64 -1.57
CA MET A 76 4.06 2.84 -1.43
C MET A 76 4.92 4.09 -1.59
N LEU A 77 4.43 5.06 -2.35
CA LEU A 77 5.03 6.37 -2.54
C LEU A 77 4.03 7.46 -2.12
N VAL A 78 4.50 8.44 -1.37
CA VAL A 78 3.75 9.68 -1.13
C VAL A 78 4.54 10.84 -1.72
N ASP A 79 4.00 11.47 -2.76
CA ASP A 79 4.69 12.54 -3.53
C ASP A 79 6.11 12.15 -4.00
N GLY A 80 6.31 10.87 -4.34
CA GLY A 80 7.58 10.32 -4.80
C GLY A 80 8.52 9.86 -3.68
N VAL A 81 8.16 10.02 -2.41
CA VAL A 81 8.93 9.54 -1.25
C VAL A 81 8.53 8.11 -0.92
N PRO A 82 9.46 7.14 -0.92
CA PRO A 82 9.13 5.74 -0.71
C PRO A 82 8.95 5.37 0.76
N THR A 83 7.95 4.52 1.05
CA THR A 83 7.88 3.72 2.26
C THR A 83 8.52 2.37 1.97
N LEU A 84 9.67 2.09 2.58
CA LEU A 84 10.55 0.97 2.20
C LEU A 84 10.25 -0.34 2.93
N THR A 85 9.37 -0.32 3.93
CA THR A 85 8.99 -1.51 4.71
C THR A 85 7.48 -1.70 4.74
N ALA A 86 7.04 -2.88 5.18
CA ALA A 86 5.62 -3.15 5.42
C ALA A 86 5.08 -2.40 6.65
N GLN A 87 5.95 -2.04 7.60
CA GLN A 87 5.59 -1.22 8.75
C GLN A 87 5.42 0.24 8.31
N GLY A 88 4.43 0.93 8.89
CA GLY A 88 4.10 2.30 8.51
C GLY A 88 3.38 2.43 7.17
N PHE A 89 2.84 1.33 6.63
CA PHE A 89 2.11 1.28 5.37
C PHE A 89 0.68 1.82 5.55
N GLU A 90 0.57 3.06 5.98
CA GLU A 90 -0.71 3.74 6.21
C GLU A 90 -0.63 5.19 5.68
N ASN A 91 -1.77 5.78 5.36
CA ASN A 91 -1.87 7.17 4.95
C ASN A 91 -3.24 7.76 5.31
N SER A 92 -3.27 9.03 5.67
CA SER A 92 -4.50 9.73 6.08
C SER A 92 -5.40 10.16 4.94
N PHE A 93 -4.98 10.06 3.69
CA PHE A 93 -5.70 10.48 2.50
C PHE A 93 -6.27 11.91 2.57
N LEU A 94 -5.50 12.84 3.14
CA LEU A 94 -5.87 14.24 3.22
C LEU A 94 -5.33 15.03 2.04
N ASP A 95 -6.15 15.91 1.46
CA ASP A 95 -5.79 16.83 0.36
C ASP A 95 -5.11 16.11 -0.84
N LEU A 96 -5.72 15.03 -1.28
CA LEU A 96 -5.21 14.23 -2.38
C LEU A 96 -5.70 14.74 -3.74
N ASP A 97 -4.81 14.65 -4.73
CA ASP A 97 -5.17 14.76 -6.15
C ASP A 97 -5.67 13.40 -6.67
N ARG A 98 -4.88 12.35 -6.44
CA ARG A 98 -5.20 10.98 -6.87
C ARG A 98 -4.32 9.93 -6.21
N ILE A 99 -4.72 8.68 -6.34
CA ILE A 99 -3.90 7.49 -6.07
C ILE A 99 -3.75 6.72 -7.37
N GLU A 100 -2.51 6.42 -7.75
CA GLU A 100 -2.18 5.55 -8.88
C GLU A 100 -1.72 4.19 -8.35
N VAL A 101 -2.31 3.09 -8.81
CA VAL A 101 -1.88 1.74 -8.48
C VAL A 101 -1.39 1.04 -9.74
N MET A 102 -0.09 0.88 -9.82
CA MET A 102 0.61 0.20 -10.90
C MET A 102 0.78 -1.27 -10.52
N ARG A 103 0.13 -2.16 -11.24
CA ARG A 103 0.19 -3.60 -11.00
C ARG A 103 1.30 -4.24 -11.81
N GLY A 104 2.01 -5.21 -11.20
CA GLY A 104 3.19 -5.86 -11.78
C GLY A 104 4.50 -5.09 -11.55
N PRO A 105 5.64 -5.68 -11.90
CA PRO A 105 6.96 -5.16 -11.56
C PRO A 105 7.21 -3.74 -12.06
N GLN A 106 7.68 -2.90 -11.16
CA GLN A 106 8.07 -1.51 -11.43
C GLN A 106 9.53 -1.23 -11.01
N SER A 107 10.32 -2.27 -10.72
CA SER A 107 11.66 -2.13 -10.16
C SER A 107 12.63 -1.37 -11.08
N THR A 108 12.39 -1.33 -12.39
CA THR A 108 13.18 -0.55 -13.35
C THR A 108 13.20 0.94 -13.02
N LEU A 109 12.07 1.51 -12.58
CA LEU A 109 11.98 2.94 -12.27
C LEU A 109 11.97 3.24 -10.78
N TYR A 110 11.41 2.33 -9.98
CA TYR A 110 11.18 2.57 -8.57
C TYR A 110 12.13 1.79 -7.65
N GLY A 111 12.86 0.78 -8.19
CA GLY A 111 13.87 0.02 -7.49
C GLY A 111 13.32 -1.13 -6.64
N ARG A 112 14.05 -1.44 -5.59
CA ARG A 112 13.72 -2.52 -4.66
C ARG A 112 12.32 -2.39 -4.09
N ASN A 113 11.73 -3.53 -3.74
CA ASN A 113 10.41 -3.60 -3.10
C ASN A 113 9.23 -3.18 -4.01
N ALA A 114 9.46 -3.05 -5.32
CA ALA A 114 8.43 -2.78 -6.32
C ALA A 114 8.20 -3.98 -7.26
N GLU A 115 8.34 -5.19 -6.76
CA GLU A 115 8.24 -6.43 -7.52
C GLU A 115 6.81 -6.82 -7.90
N ALA A 116 5.85 -6.56 -7.00
CA ALA A 116 4.44 -6.83 -7.22
C ALA A 116 3.71 -5.61 -7.80
N GLY A 117 4.18 -4.41 -7.47
CA GLY A 117 3.60 -3.16 -7.94
C GLY A 117 3.98 -1.95 -7.11
N VAL A 118 3.32 -0.84 -7.42
CA VAL A 118 3.51 0.46 -6.73
C VAL A 118 2.16 1.10 -6.45
N ILE A 119 1.98 1.63 -5.26
CA ILE A 119 0.87 2.52 -4.87
C ILE A 119 1.44 3.92 -4.74
N ALA A 120 1.14 4.82 -5.68
CA ALA A 120 1.61 6.18 -5.67
C ALA A 120 0.49 7.13 -5.26
N ILE A 121 0.66 7.80 -4.14
CA ILE A 121 -0.27 8.78 -3.57
C ILE A 121 0.25 10.17 -3.94
N HIS A 122 -0.59 10.95 -4.61
CA HIS A 122 -0.27 12.30 -5.04
C HIS A 122 -1.11 13.31 -4.28
N SER A 123 -0.46 14.18 -3.54
CA SER A 123 -1.11 15.35 -2.92
C SER A 123 -1.52 16.36 -3.97
N ARG A 124 -2.58 17.09 -3.70
CA ARG A 124 -3.05 18.17 -4.57
C ARG A 124 -1.98 19.27 -4.73
N VAL A 125 -1.86 19.77 -5.94
CA VAL A 125 -0.90 20.85 -6.23
C VAL A 125 -1.38 22.14 -5.58
N MET A 126 -0.50 22.79 -4.83
CA MET A 126 -0.72 24.14 -4.31
C MET A 126 -0.58 25.14 -5.47
N ASP A 127 -1.63 25.89 -5.74
CA ASP A 127 -1.74 26.85 -6.85
C ASP A 127 -2.44 28.14 -6.41
N ASN A 128 -2.84 28.99 -7.36
CA ASN A 128 -3.53 30.24 -7.10
C ASN A 128 -4.97 30.08 -6.58
N THR A 129 -5.48 28.85 -6.53
CA THR A 129 -6.84 28.58 -6.07
C THR A 129 -6.85 28.38 -4.56
N THR A 130 -7.59 29.22 -3.83
CA THR A 130 -7.86 28.97 -2.43
C THR A 130 -8.86 27.85 -2.30
N ARG A 131 -8.51 26.84 -1.51
CA ARG A 131 -9.36 25.70 -1.17
C ARG A 131 -9.35 25.50 0.34
N ALA A 132 -10.50 25.34 0.92
CA ALA A 132 -10.63 25.00 2.32
C ALA A 132 -11.74 23.98 2.51
N SER A 133 -11.57 23.08 3.47
CA SER A 133 -12.65 22.19 3.92
C SER A 133 -12.53 21.88 5.39
N VAL A 134 -13.68 21.72 6.03
CA VAL A 134 -13.80 21.20 7.40
C VAL A 134 -14.88 20.14 7.39
N SER A 135 -14.58 18.97 7.94
CA SER A 135 -15.50 17.84 7.99
C SER A 135 -15.56 17.26 9.41
N GLY A 136 -16.78 17.13 9.93
CA GLY A 136 -17.09 16.40 11.17
C GLY A 136 -17.78 15.08 10.85
N GLU A 137 -17.48 14.03 11.62
CA GLU A 137 -18.03 12.69 11.46
C GLU A 137 -18.44 12.11 12.81
N LEU A 138 -19.62 11.47 12.86
CA LEU A 138 -20.11 10.70 13.99
C LEU A 138 -20.61 9.35 13.50
N GLY A 139 -20.39 8.28 14.27
CA GLY A 139 -20.76 6.94 13.83
C GLY A 139 -20.88 5.91 14.94
N SER A 140 -21.05 4.66 14.54
CA SER A 140 -21.17 3.51 15.43
C SER A 140 -19.96 3.37 16.34
N ARG A 141 -20.15 2.81 17.53
CA ARG A 141 -19.11 2.60 18.53
C ARG A 141 -18.43 3.93 18.93
N ASP A 142 -19.25 4.91 19.23
CA ASP A 142 -18.83 6.28 19.61
C ASP A 142 -17.78 6.91 18.66
N LYS A 143 -17.85 6.54 17.38
CA LYS A 143 -16.94 7.09 16.38
C LYS A 143 -17.11 8.59 16.27
N GLN A 144 -16.00 9.29 16.39
CA GLN A 144 -15.88 10.72 16.21
C GLN A 144 -14.71 11.03 15.29
N GLY A 145 -14.88 12.03 14.43
CA GLY A 145 -13.84 12.44 13.50
C GLY A 145 -13.91 13.92 13.18
N LEU A 146 -12.75 14.53 13.03
CA LEU A 146 -12.59 15.90 12.55
C LEU A 146 -11.48 15.92 11.50
N ARG A 147 -11.75 16.59 10.36
CA ARG A 147 -10.76 16.84 9.31
C ARG A 147 -10.84 18.28 8.89
N ALA A 148 -9.68 18.89 8.63
CA ALA A 148 -9.61 20.23 8.12
C ALA A 148 -8.46 20.34 7.11
N MET A 149 -8.67 21.15 6.07
CA MET A 149 -7.62 21.48 5.11
C MET A 149 -7.78 22.93 4.64
N LEU A 150 -6.64 23.56 4.36
CA LEU A 150 -6.53 24.88 3.77
C LEU A 150 -5.34 24.86 2.80
N SER A 151 -5.56 25.26 1.56
CA SER A 151 -4.50 25.50 0.57
C SER A 151 -4.77 26.85 -0.09
N GLN A 152 -3.75 27.73 -0.10
CA GLN A 152 -3.93 29.08 -0.63
C GLN A 152 -2.62 29.67 -1.15
N PRO A 153 -2.67 30.66 -2.07
CA PRO A 153 -1.53 31.48 -2.39
C PRO A 153 -1.22 32.46 -1.24
N ILE A 154 0.05 32.53 -0.82
CA ILE A 154 0.58 33.59 0.04
C ILE A 154 1.01 34.77 -0.82
N VAL A 155 1.65 34.48 -1.95
CA VAL A 155 1.98 35.44 -3.01
C VAL A 155 1.52 34.84 -4.33
N GLN A 156 0.60 35.53 -5.02
CA GLN A 156 0.07 35.09 -6.32
C GLN A 156 1.21 34.74 -7.29
N ASP A 157 1.05 33.62 -8.00
CA ASP A 157 1.99 33.07 -9.00
C ASP A 157 3.37 32.68 -8.47
N ARG A 158 3.63 32.77 -7.13
CA ARG A 158 4.98 32.55 -6.58
C ARG A 158 5.08 31.71 -5.34
N LEU A 159 4.23 31.94 -4.37
CA LEU A 159 4.36 31.28 -3.06
C LEU A 159 3.00 30.81 -2.58
N TYR A 160 2.93 29.52 -2.25
CA TYR A 160 1.70 28.86 -1.87
C TYR A 160 1.93 28.03 -0.61
N ALA A 161 0.92 27.90 0.22
CA ALA A 161 0.97 27.05 1.41
C ALA A 161 -0.26 26.16 1.49
N SER A 162 -0.07 24.98 2.08
CA SER A 162 -1.14 24.07 2.47
C SER A 162 -0.96 23.58 3.90
N LEU A 163 -2.08 23.41 4.58
CA LEU A 163 -2.19 22.80 5.91
C LEU A 163 -3.36 21.84 5.87
N SER A 164 -3.16 20.60 6.27
CA SER A 164 -4.27 19.68 6.50
C SER A 164 -4.04 18.84 7.75
N GLY A 165 -5.11 18.48 8.43
CA GLY A 165 -5.05 17.67 9.64
C GLY A 165 -6.32 16.88 9.84
N SER A 166 -6.19 15.77 10.57
CA SER A 166 -7.31 14.95 11.01
C SER A 166 -7.10 14.39 12.40
N TRP A 167 -8.19 14.22 13.09
CA TRP A 167 -8.31 13.46 14.32
C TRP A 167 -9.49 12.51 14.19
N SER A 168 -9.37 11.28 14.67
CA SER A 168 -10.49 10.35 14.78
C SER A 168 -10.30 9.45 15.99
N ALA A 169 -11.41 9.14 16.67
CA ALA A 169 -11.49 8.18 17.76
C ALA A 169 -12.68 7.26 17.54
N GLN A 170 -12.58 6.02 18.01
CA GLN A 170 -13.63 5.01 17.93
C GLN A 170 -13.41 3.93 18.97
N ASP A 171 -14.48 3.50 19.66
CA ASP A 171 -14.44 2.36 20.55
C ASP A 171 -14.25 1.04 19.78
N GLY A 172 -13.62 0.07 20.43
CA GLY A 172 -13.44 -1.27 19.91
C GLY A 172 -14.74 -2.07 19.78
N PHE A 173 -14.60 -3.32 19.34
CA PHE A 173 -15.70 -4.30 19.27
C PHE A 173 -15.32 -5.67 19.83
N ILE A 174 -14.10 -5.82 20.34
CA ILE A 174 -13.62 -7.04 21.00
C ILE A 174 -13.75 -6.85 22.49
N ASP A 175 -14.69 -7.58 23.11
CA ASP A 175 -14.93 -7.50 24.55
C ASP A 175 -13.85 -8.28 25.32
N ASN A 176 -13.16 -7.64 26.25
CA ASN A 176 -12.33 -8.32 27.23
C ASN A 176 -13.13 -8.63 28.49
N ARG A 177 -13.46 -9.89 28.68
CA ARG A 177 -14.24 -10.36 29.84
C ARG A 177 -13.48 -10.31 31.16
N TYR A 178 -12.16 -10.20 31.12
CA TYR A 178 -11.34 -10.11 32.33
C TYR A 178 -11.29 -8.66 32.87
N THR A 179 -11.13 -7.68 31.98
CA THR A 179 -11.08 -6.26 32.37
C THR A 179 -12.44 -5.60 32.39
N GLY A 180 -13.40 -6.06 31.59
CA GLY A 180 -14.71 -5.47 31.39
C GLY A 180 -14.75 -4.33 30.36
N ASP A 181 -13.64 -4.09 29.64
CA ASP A 181 -13.50 -3.04 28.63
C ASP A 181 -13.38 -3.65 27.22
N THR A 182 -13.34 -2.82 26.18
CA THR A 182 -12.95 -3.23 24.84
C THR A 182 -11.42 -3.26 24.69
N GLU A 183 -10.92 -4.11 23.76
CA GLU A 183 -9.47 -4.29 23.54
C GLU A 183 -8.92 -3.46 22.40
N ASP A 184 -9.73 -3.14 21.39
CA ASP A 184 -9.31 -2.66 20.07
C ASP A 184 -9.75 -1.22 19.78
N ASP A 185 -9.78 -0.38 20.80
CA ASP A 185 -10.06 1.06 20.67
C ASP A 185 -9.05 1.72 19.73
N ARG A 186 -9.45 2.80 19.06
CA ARG A 186 -8.61 3.48 18.07
C ARG A 186 -8.61 4.97 18.27
N GLU A 187 -7.42 5.56 18.27
CA GLU A 187 -7.26 7.01 18.17
C GLU A 187 -6.15 7.36 17.19
N ARG A 188 -6.44 8.23 16.22
CA ARG A 188 -5.52 8.59 15.14
C ARG A 188 -5.46 10.09 14.93
N ARG A 189 -4.26 10.61 14.73
CA ARG A 189 -4.00 12.04 14.47
C ARG A 189 -3.03 12.17 13.30
N ASN A 190 -3.35 13.08 12.38
CA ASN A 190 -2.51 13.34 11.22
C ASN A 190 -2.38 14.84 11.01
N LEU A 191 -1.20 15.26 10.54
CA LEU A 191 -0.89 16.63 10.16
C LEU A 191 -0.02 16.63 8.91
N ASN A 192 -0.41 17.42 7.90
CA ASN A 192 0.41 17.65 6.71
C ASN A 192 0.58 19.15 6.50
N LEU A 193 1.81 19.56 6.21
CA LEU A 193 2.19 20.93 5.86
C LEU A 193 2.85 20.93 4.50
N GLY A 194 2.52 21.89 3.67
CA GLY A 194 3.13 22.10 2.36
C GLY A 194 3.47 23.56 2.12
N LEU A 195 4.62 23.79 1.48
CA LEU A 195 5.03 25.09 0.96
C LEU A 195 5.57 24.89 -0.45
N ARG A 196 5.01 25.60 -1.42
CA ARG A 196 5.50 25.59 -2.80
C ARG A 196 5.96 26.99 -3.18
N TRP A 197 7.15 27.07 -3.75
CA TRP A 197 7.76 28.32 -4.19
C TRP A 197 8.19 28.21 -5.66
N THR A 198 7.64 29.07 -6.50
CA THR A 198 7.94 29.19 -7.93
C THR A 198 8.59 30.57 -8.21
N PRO A 199 9.88 30.77 -7.82
CA PRO A 199 10.55 32.07 -7.97
C PRO A 199 10.64 32.52 -9.40
N THR A 200 10.68 31.60 -10.35
CA THR A 200 10.68 31.83 -11.80
C THR A 200 9.77 30.83 -12.49
N ALA A 201 9.43 31.07 -13.75
CA ALA A 201 8.65 30.11 -14.55
C ALA A 201 9.38 28.76 -14.77
N LYS A 202 10.71 28.71 -14.53
CA LYS A 202 11.56 27.53 -14.72
C LYS A 202 11.84 26.75 -13.44
N THR A 203 11.48 27.30 -12.27
CA THR A 203 11.85 26.74 -10.96
C THR A 203 10.61 26.44 -10.15
N ASP A 204 10.48 25.22 -9.69
CA ASP A 204 9.41 24.76 -8.80
C ASP A 204 10.04 24.03 -7.60
N LEU A 205 9.84 24.57 -6.40
CA LEU A 205 10.35 24.04 -5.14
C LEU A 205 9.17 23.71 -4.23
N VAL A 206 9.11 22.48 -3.72
CA VAL A 206 8.06 22.02 -2.81
C VAL A 206 8.68 21.45 -1.56
N LEU A 207 8.31 22.00 -0.41
CA LEU A 207 8.62 21.49 0.92
C LEU A 207 7.37 20.82 1.47
N ARG A 208 7.51 19.62 2.04
CA ARG A 208 6.42 18.93 2.72
C ARG A 208 6.88 18.38 4.06
N TYR A 209 6.00 18.45 5.03
CA TYR A 209 6.12 17.76 6.28
C TYR A 209 4.83 17.02 6.58
N SER A 210 4.93 15.75 6.97
CA SER A 210 3.80 14.95 7.44
C SER A 210 4.09 14.32 8.79
N ARG A 211 3.06 14.21 9.62
CA ARG A 211 3.10 13.52 10.90
C ARG A 211 1.84 12.68 11.06
N GLN A 212 2.02 11.42 11.46
CA GLN A 212 0.96 10.47 11.75
C GLN A 212 1.17 9.90 13.14
N GLU A 213 0.11 9.78 13.92
CA GLU A 213 0.12 9.17 15.24
C GLU A 213 -1.07 8.23 15.36
N TYR A 214 -0.80 7.02 15.88
CA TYR A 214 -1.78 6.03 16.25
C TYR A 214 -1.62 5.72 17.72
N ASP A 215 -2.71 5.78 18.50
CA ASP A 215 -2.81 5.26 19.86
C ASP A 215 -4.00 4.30 19.87
N ASP A 216 -3.77 3.14 19.25
CA ASP A 216 -4.76 2.08 19.09
C ASP A 216 -4.60 1.07 20.24
N GLY A 217 -5.65 0.37 20.61
CA GLY A 217 -5.64 -0.78 21.49
C GLY A 217 -4.95 -1.99 20.85
N ALA A 218 -5.33 -3.19 21.29
CA ALA A 218 -4.80 -4.45 20.77
C ALA A 218 -5.13 -4.64 19.28
N SER A 219 -4.37 -5.54 18.64
CA SER A 219 -4.72 -6.06 17.31
C SER A 219 -6.10 -6.74 17.36
N LEU A 220 -6.78 -6.82 16.21
CA LEU A 220 -8.09 -7.47 16.08
C LEU A 220 -8.01 -9.00 16.26
N TRP A 221 -7.33 -9.47 17.29
CA TRP A 221 -6.99 -10.85 17.50
C TRP A 221 -7.79 -11.47 18.64
N GLY A 222 -7.99 -12.79 18.55
CA GLY A 222 -8.52 -13.64 19.61
C GLY A 222 -8.11 -15.09 19.42
N ALA A 223 -8.36 -15.94 20.42
CA ALA A 223 -8.08 -17.35 20.31
C ALA A 223 -9.04 -18.01 19.29
N PRO A 224 -8.57 -18.97 18.46
CA PRO A 224 -9.43 -19.68 17.51
C PRO A 224 -10.61 -20.43 18.14
N THR A 225 -10.49 -20.77 19.42
CA THR A 225 -11.50 -21.52 20.21
C THR A 225 -12.39 -20.62 21.07
N SER A 226 -12.09 -19.33 21.19
CA SER A 226 -12.90 -18.39 21.96
C SER A 226 -14.20 -18.04 21.23
N PRO A 227 -15.25 -17.65 21.97
CA PRO A 227 -16.40 -17.00 21.34
C PRO A 227 -15.93 -15.80 20.52
N ARG A 228 -16.60 -15.57 19.41
CA ARG A 228 -16.26 -14.49 18.50
C ARG A 228 -16.29 -13.12 19.23
N GLU A 229 -15.31 -12.26 18.93
CA GLU A 229 -15.19 -10.90 19.48
C GLU A 229 -15.06 -10.88 21.01
N GLN A 230 -14.52 -11.95 21.61
CA GLN A 230 -14.33 -12.04 23.04
C GLN A 230 -12.95 -12.58 23.37
N VAL A 231 -12.30 -11.93 24.32
CA VAL A 231 -11.02 -12.35 24.92
C VAL A 231 -11.14 -12.29 26.44
N ALA A 232 -10.14 -12.82 27.15
CA ALA A 232 -10.03 -12.71 28.60
C ALA A 232 -8.61 -12.30 29.02
N SER A 233 -7.98 -11.45 28.23
CA SER A 233 -6.58 -11.04 28.35
C SER A 233 -6.31 -10.30 29.66
N ALA A 234 -5.34 -10.77 30.44
CA ALA A 234 -4.85 -10.07 31.61
C ALA A 234 -3.83 -8.97 31.26
N THR A 235 -3.14 -9.11 30.13
CA THR A 235 -2.17 -8.14 29.63
C THR A 235 -2.87 -7.23 28.63
N ARG A 236 -3.00 -5.94 28.96
CA ARG A 236 -3.61 -4.97 28.05
C ARG A 236 -2.77 -4.83 26.77
N GLY A 237 -3.41 -5.07 25.64
CA GLY A 237 -2.83 -4.83 24.32
C GLY A 237 -2.89 -3.35 23.91
N TRP A 238 -1.89 -2.87 23.19
CA TRP A 238 -1.87 -1.54 22.61
C TRP A 238 -0.88 -1.42 21.46
N ASN A 239 -1.14 -0.47 20.56
CA ASN A 239 -0.25 -0.08 19.48
C ASN A 239 -0.12 1.44 19.44
N ARG A 240 1.08 1.95 19.70
CA ARG A 240 1.40 3.38 19.69
C ARG A 240 2.45 3.63 18.63
N SER A 241 2.01 4.14 17.48
CA SER A 241 2.90 4.41 16.35
C SER A 241 2.98 5.90 16.08
N ARG A 242 4.16 6.35 15.71
CA ARG A 242 4.42 7.73 15.28
C ARG A 242 5.30 7.72 14.05
N GLY A 243 4.78 8.24 12.95
CA GLY A 243 5.52 8.48 11.71
C GLY A 243 5.67 9.98 11.45
N GLN A 244 6.84 10.40 10.97
CA GLN A 244 7.04 11.74 10.44
C GLN A 244 7.95 11.68 9.20
N THR A 245 7.61 12.50 8.21
CA THR A 245 8.39 12.61 6.99
C THR A 245 8.57 14.07 6.62
N PHE A 246 9.80 14.44 6.31
CA PHE A 246 10.14 15.72 5.73
C PHE A 246 10.70 15.50 4.34
N SER A 247 10.23 16.27 3.34
CA SER A 247 10.75 16.17 1.97
C SER A 247 10.91 17.52 1.30
N VAL A 248 11.89 17.57 0.40
CA VAL A 248 12.16 18.70 -0.49
C VAL A 248 12.17 18.17 -1.92
N SER A 249 11.23 18.64 -2.73
CA SER A 249 11.23 18.40 -4.17
C SER A 249 11.60 19.66 -4.92
N ALA A 250 12.53 19.56 -5.87
CA ALA A 250 12.95 20.66 -6.72
C ALA A 250 12.85 20.24 -8.18
N SER A 251 12.34 21.12 -9.02
CA SER A 251 12.33 20.96 -10.48
C SER A 251 12.90 22.23 -11.12
N TYR A 252 13.80 22.04 -12.07
CA TYR A 252 14.39 23.15 -12.84
C TYR A 252 14.39 22.83 -14.33
N GLU A 253 13.85 23.73 -15.14
CA GLU A 253 13.85 23.67 -16.61
C GLU A 253 15.07 24.37 -17.14
N PHE A 254 16.06 23.61 -17.65
CA PHE A 254 17.26 24.18 -18.30
C PHE A 254 16.95 24.73 -19.69
N ALA A 255 16.14 23.99 -20.44
CA ALA A 255 15.70 24.32 -21.78
C ALA A 255 14.28 23.74 -21.99
N PRO A 256 13.55 24.19 -23.00
CA PRO A 256 12.33 23.53 -23.40
C PRO A 256 12.57 22.00 -23.53
N ASP A 257 11.73 21.21 -22.91
CA ASP A 257 11.84 19.74 -22.90
C ASP A 257 13.11 19.17 -22.21
N LEU A 258 13.80 19.92 -21.33
CA LEU A 258 14.92 19.41 -20.52
C LEU A 258 14.79 19.86 -19.07
N HIS A 259 14.48 18.92 -18.18
CA HIS A 259 14.20 19.18 -16.76
C HIS A 259 15.11 18.37 -15.85
N LEU A 260 15.63 19.00 -14.81
CA LEU A 260 16.23 18.33 -13.66
C LEU A 260 15.20 18.27 -12.54
N ARG A 261 15.02 17.09 -11.98
CA ARG A 261 14.20 16.89 -10.77
C ARG A 261 15.04 16.29 -9.66
N SER A 262 14.82 16.78 -8.45
CA SER A 262 15.46 16.28 -7.23
C SER A 262 14.40 16.04 -6.17
N ILE A 263 14.46 14.92 -5.47
CA ILE A 263 13.63 14.62 -4.30
C ILE A 263 14.57 14.16 -3.19
N THR A 264 14.63 14.93 -2.10
CA THR A 264 15.33 14.55 -0.87
C THR A 264 14.30 14.33 0.21
N ALA A 265 14.37 13.22 0.93
CA ALA A 265 13.42 12.95 2.00
C ALA A 265 14.10 12.31 3.22
N TYR A 266 13.60 12.68 4.39
CA TYR A 266 13.92 12.06 5.66
C TYR A 266 12.64 11.58 6.33
N GLY A 267 12.61 10.29 6.71
CA GLY A 267 11.52 9.65 7.44
C GLY A 267 12.00 9.11 8.77
N ASP A 268 11.16 9.20 9.79
CA ASP A 268 11.33 8.57 11.11
C ASP A 268 9.99 7.97 11.53
N PHE A 269 9.96 6.65 11.64
CA PHE A 269 8.78 5.89 12.07
C PHE A 269 9.12 5.11 13.34
N LYS A 270 8.28 5.24 14.36
CA LYS A 270 8.37 4.50 15.62
C LYS A 270 7.09 3.73 15.83
N ASP A 271 7.23 2.48 16.21
CA ASP A 271 6.14 1.58 16.48
C ASP A 271 6.38 0.87 17.82
N PHE A 272 5.48 1.07 18.78
CA PHE A 272 5.51 0.46 20.09
C PHE A 272 4.26 -0.40 20.24
N ILE A 273 4.45 -1.70 20.38
CA ILE A 273 3.35 -2.66 20.45
C ILE A 273 3.46 -3.48 21.72
N GLN A 274 2.32 -3.74 22.35
CA GLN A 274 2.15 -4.79 23.31
C GLN A 274 0.90 -5.61 22.94
N GLN A 275 1.04 -6.92 22.82
CA GLN A 275 -0.04 -7.80 22.43
C GLN A 275 -0.05 -9.04 23.30
N ASP A 276 -1.16 -9.26 24.01
CA ASP A 276 -1.49 -10.55 24.58
C ASP A 276 -1.77 -11.55 23.45
N THR A 277 -1.19 -12.73 23.52
CA THR A 277 -1.31 -13.74 22.47
C THR A 277 -1.83 -15.08 23.01
N ASP A 278 -2.08 -15.21 24.33
CA ASP A 278 -2.78 -16.36 24.90
C ASP A 278 -4.27 -16.08 25.17
N PHE A 279 -4.67 -14.80 25.24
CA PHE A 279 -6.04 -14.34 25.43
C PHE A 279 -6.69 -14.85 26.73
N MET A 280 -5.88 -15.11 27.76
CA MET A 280 -6.31 -15.71 29.04
C MET A 280 -6.05 -14.80 30.23
N PRO A 281 -6.75 -15.02 31.37
CA PRO A 281 -6.47 -14.31 32.62
C PRO A 281 -5.08 -14.59 33.23
N ALA A 282 -4.42 -15.65 32.82
CA ALA A 282 -3.07 -15.97 33.23
C ALA A 282 -2.11 -15.44 32.16
N ASP A 283 -1.30 -14.45 32.50
CA ASP A 283 -0.30 -13.86 31.58
C ASP A 283 0.83 -14.87 31.29
N MET A 284 0.56 -15.77 30.34
CA MET A 284 1.47 -16.85 29.92
C MET A 284 2.21 -16.53 28.61
N LEU A 285 1.63 -15.71 27.75
CA LEU A 285 2.22 -15.40 26.45
C LEU A 285 1.83 -14.00 25.99
N HIS A 286 2.77 -13.06 26.02
CA HIS A 286 2.61 -11.76 25.39
C HIS A 286 3.88 -11.33 24.66
N ILE A 287 3.72 -10.43 23.71
CA ILE A 287 4.80 -9.85 22.91
C ILE A 287 4.77 -8.35 23.09
N GLY A 288 5.92 -7.78 23.46
CA GLY A 288 6.21 -6.35 23.36
C GLY A 288 7.26 -6.11 22.28
N ARG A 289 7.10 -5.04 21.50
CA ARG A 289 8.07 -4.65 20.49
C ARG A 289 8.17 -3.14 20.40
N ASP A 290 9.40 -2.64 20.50
CA ASP A 290 9.78 -1.28 20.18
C ASP A 290 10.59 -1.32 18.89
N HIS A 291 10.14 -0.59 17.89
CA HIS A 291 10.74 -0.56 16.57
C HIS A 291 10.89 0.87 16.09
N GLN A 292 12.09 1.27 15.66
CA GLN A 292 12.32 2.57 15.04
C GLN A 292 12.98 2.39 13.68
N LEU A 293 12.33 2.92 12.65
CA LEU A 293 12.86 2.98 11.29
C LEU A 293 13.16 4.43 10.92
N ARG A 294 14.40 4.71 10.53
CA ARG A 294 14.86 6.01 10.00
C ARG A 294 15.36 5.83 8.58
N THR A 295 14.98 6.70 7.68
CA THR A 295 15.41 6.65 6.28
C THR A 295 15.76 8.03 5.77
N LEU A 296 16.93 8.16 5.14
CA LEU A 296 17.29 9.32 4.33
C LEU A 296 17.41 8.86 2.88
N SER A 297 16.69 9.51 1.97
CA SER A 297 16.70 9.15 0.55
C SER A 297 16.93 10.36 -0.35
N GLN A 298 17.58 10.13 -1.49
CA GLN A 298 17.81 11.13 -2.53
C GLN A 298 17.54 10.51 -3.91
N GLU A 299 16.72 11.17 -4.70
CA GLU A 299 16.55 10.88 -6.11
C GLU A 299 16.91 12.11 -6.96
N LEU A 300 17.70 11.91 -8.00
CA LEU A 300 18.02 12.92 -9.02
C LEU A 300 17.64 12.37 -10.39
N ARG A 301 16.91 13.12 -11.17
CA ARG A 301 16.52 12.76 -12.53
C ARG A 301 16.76 13.90 -13.48
N LEU A 302 17.38 13.58 -14.61
CA LEU A 302 17.38 14.41 -15.80
C LEU A 302 16.40 13.78 -16.80
N GLU A 303 15.39 14.51 -17.20
CA GLU A 303 14.36 14.06 -18.12
C GLU A 303 14.21 15.04 -19.28
N GLY A 304 13.94 14.52 -20.47
CA GLY A 304 13.81 15.39 -21.63
C GLY A 304 13.23 14.69 -22.85
N ARG A 305 13.26 15.42 -23.96
CA ARG A 305 12.83 14.94 -25.27
C ARG A 305 13.96 15.08 -26.29
N LEU A 306 14.19 14.02 -27.05
CA LEU A 306 15.10 13.98 -28.17
C LEU A 306 14.33 13.66 -29.45
N GLY A 307 14.04 14.65 -30.27
CA GLY A 307 13.11 14.53 -31.40
C GLY A 307 11.70 14.19 -30.90
N LEU A 308 11.20 13.01 -31.25
CA LEU A 308 9.89 12.51 -30.79
C LEU A 308 9.99 11.54 -29.60
N SER A 309 11.20 11.27 -29.11
CA SER A 309 11.46 10.29 -28.04
C SER A 309 11.56 10.98 -26.70
N ASP A 310 10.78 10.52 -25.72
CA ASP A 310 10.91 10.93 -24.32
C ASP A 310 11.97 10.04 -23.64
N TRP A 311 12.80 10.63 -22.79
CA TRP A 311 13.83 9.91 -22.06
C TRP A 311 14.01 10.46 -20.65
N LEU A 312 14.49 9.61 -19.77
CA LEU A 312 15.02 10.00 -18.47
C LEU A 312 16.24 9.16 -18.10
N VAL A 313 17.13 9.78 -17.32
CA VAL A 313 18.23 9.13 -16.62
C VAL A 313 18.17 9.59 -15.17
N GLY A 314 18.35 8.67 -14.23
CA GLY A 314 18.25 8.99 -12.82
C GLY A 314 19.27 8.26 -11.96
N PHE A 315 19.55 8.89 -10.84
CA PHE A 315 20.31 8.34 -9.71
C PHE A 315 19.39 8.26 -8.50
N TYR A 316 19.53 7.19 -7.73
CA TYR A 316 18.85 7.01 -6.45
C TYR A 316 19.85 6.53 -5.40
N GLY A 317 19.71 7.04 -4.19
CA GLY A 317 20.42 6.54 -3.02
C GLY A 317 19.54 6.63 -1.78
N ASP A 318 19.63 5.66 -0.90
CA ASP A 318 19.05 5.71 0.45
C ASP A 318 19.97 5.07 1.48
N ARG A 319 19.80 5.57 2.70
CA ARG A 319 20.34 4.96 3.93
C ARG A 319 19.20 4.81 4.91
N SER A 320 19.00 3.59 5.39
CA SER A 320 18.01 3.29 6.43
C SER A 320 18.63 2.60 7.64
N GLY A 321 18.13 2.95 8.82
CA GLY A 321 18.45 2.31 10.09
C GLY A 321 17.16 1.79 10.71
N ASN A 322 17.21 0.56 11.22
CA ASN A 322 16.10 -0.15 11.81
C ASN A 322 16.53 -0.67 13.17
N ASP A 323 16.12 0.01 14.24
CA ASP A 323 16.44 -0.34 15.62
C ASP A 323 15.25 -1.17 16.16
N LEU A 324 15.51 -2.42 16.56
CA LEU A 324 14.49 -3.36 17.03
C LEU A 324 14.79 -3.80 18.46
N HIS A 325 13.82 -3.67 19.35
CA HIS A 325 13.80 -4.28 20.66
C HIS A 325 12.51 -5.06 20.84
N SER A 326 12.60 -6.36 21.07
CA SER A 326 11.46 -7.26 21.26
C SER A 326 11.56 -7.96 22.60
N VAL A 327 10.52 -7.83 23.42
CA VAL A 327 10.40 -8.54 24.69
C VAL A 327 9.22 -9.50 24.57
N SER A 328 9.48 -10.79 24.66
CA SER A 328 8.43 -11.81 24.66
C SER A 328 8.43 -12.60 25.94
N LYS A 329 7.25 -12.76 26.53
CA LYS A 329 7.05 -13.67 27.66
C LYS A 329 6.48 -14.98 27.14
N ARG A 330 7.09 -16.09 27.59
CA ARG A 330 6.59 -17.46 27.34
C ARG A 330 6.61 -18.22 28.65
N ALA A 331 5.43 -18.40 29.25
CA ALA A 331 5.26 -18.95 30.58
C ALA A 331 6.07 -18.19 31.64
N MET A 332 7.10 -18.78 32.22
CA MET A 332 7.98 -18.14 33.22
C MET A 332 9.22 -17.48 32.62
N ASN A 333 9.44 -17.64 31.31
CA ASN A 333 10.64 -17.12 30.63
C ASN A 333 10.34 -15.79 29.96
N LEU A 334 11.27 -14.85 30.11
CA LEU A 334 11.32 -13.58 29.41
C LEU A 334 12.46 -13.64 28.42
N GLU A 335 12.17 -13.44 27.14
CA GLU A 335 13.16 -13.30 26.08
C GLU A 335 13.27 -11.82 25.73
N ASP A 336 14.45 -11.23 25.90
CA ASP A 336 14.77 -9.84 25.55
C ASP A 336 15.74 -9.86 24.37
N LEU A 337 15.31 -9.38 23.23
CA LEU A 337 16.04 -9.40 21.96
C LEU A 337 16.24 -7.99 21.43
N ARG A 338 17.48 -7.64 21.11
CA ARG A 338 17.81 -6.37 20.45
C ARG A 338 18.69 -6.61 19.24
N ALA A 339 18.33 -5.97 18.15
CA ALA A 339 19.11 -6.01 16.92
C ALA A 339 18.92 -4.70 16.14
N ASP A 340 20.03 -4.11 15.73
CA ASP A 340 20.03 -2.96 14.84
C ASP A 340 20.38 -3.43 13.44
N GLN A 341 19.62 -3.01 12.45
CA GLN A 341 19.88 -3.30 11.05
C GLN A 341 20.08 -1.99 10.28
N LYS A 342 21.13 -1.91 9.48
CA LYS A 342 21.38 -0.81 8.54
C LYS A 342 21.25 -1.31 7.12
N SER A 343 20.78 -0.44 6.22
CA SER A 343 20.74 -0.75 4.79
C SER A 343 21.12 0.48 4.00
N ASP A 344 22.10 0.34 3.12
CA ASP A 344 22.54 1.35 2.17
C ASP A 344 22.23 0.89 0.74
N THR A 345 21.62 1.76 -0.06
CA THR A 345 21.26 1.47 -1.46
C THR A 345 21.76 2.57 -2.37
N VAL A 346 22.32 2.18 -3.51
CA VAL A 346 22.65 3.08 -4.61
C VAL A 346 22.20 2.48 -5.93
N ALA A 347 21.68 3.32 -6.83
CA ALA A 347 21.20 2.86 -8.13
C ALA A 347 21.32 3.92 -9.22
N LEU A 348 21.51 3.43 -10.44
CA LEU A 348 21.39 4.19 -11.69
C LEU A 348 20.28 3.59 -12.55
N PHE A 349 19.44 4.41 -13.12
CA PHE A 349 18.34 3.95 -13.95
C PHE A 349 18.10 4.85 -15.15
N THR A 350 17.51 4.28 -16.21
CA THR A 350 17.12 5.01 -17.41
C THR A 350 15.82 4.44 -17.98
N HIS A 351 15.08 5.29 -18.68
CA HIS A 351 13.89 4.91 -19.43
C HIS A 351 13.78 5.74 -20.69
N TRP A 352 13.44 5.08 -21.78
CA TRP A 352 13.28 5.66 -23.10
C TRP A 352 11.94 5.24 -23.69
N SER A 353 11.24 6.16 -24.33
CA SER A 353 10.03 5.88 -25.07
C SER A 353 10.16 6.47 -26.47
N VAL A 354 10.23 5.59 -27.46
CA VAL A 354 10.58 5.90 -28.85
C VAL A 354 9.39 5.55 -29.74
N PRO A 355 8.79 6.51 -30.46
CA PRO A 355 7.85 6.21 -31.52
C PRO A 355 8.58 5.57 -32.70
N LEU A 356 8.21 4.35 -33.07
CA LEU A 356 8.77 3.63 -34.21
C LEU A 356 8.05 4.00 -35.51
N THR A 357 6.74 4.21 -35.42
CA THR A 357 5.86 4.67 -36.49
C THR A 357 4.77 5.57 -35.92
N ALA A 358 3.85 6.05 -36.74
CA ALA A 358 2.68 6.81 -36.26
C ALA A 358 1.77 6.01 -35.29
N SER A 359 1.81 4.67 -35.33
CA SER A 359 0.96 3.80 -34.53
C SER A 359 1.72 2.86 -33.59
N TRP A 360 3.05 2.73 -33.73
CA TRP A 360 3.87 1.86 -32.90
C TRP A 360 4.88 2.66 -32.10
N SER A 361 5.01 2.36 -30.81
CA SER A 361 6.07 2.89 -29.95
C SER A 361 6.69 1.78 -29.11
N LEU A 362 7.97 1.96 -28.81
CA LEU A 362 8.78 1.07 -27.99
C LEU A 362 9.23 1.83 -26.75
N SER A 363 9.00 1.26 -25.57
CA SER A 363 9.57 1.74 -24.32
C SER A 363 10.61 0.75 -23.82
N ALA A 364 11.78 1.21 -23.46
CA ALA A 364 12.87 0.40 -22.91
C ALA A 364 13.49 1.10 -21.71
N GLY A 365 13.82 0.37 -20.68
CA GLY A 365 14.46 0.88 -19.47
C GLY A 365 15.31 -0.17 -18.79
N GLY A 366 16.16 0.30 -17.88
CA GLY A 366 17.00 -0.55 -17.06
C GLY A 366 17.44 0.17 -15.80
N ARG A 367 17.62 -0.59 -14.73
CA ARG A 367 18.17 -0.14 -13.46
C ARG A 367 19.23 -1.10 -12.98
N VAL A 368 20.37 -0.58 -12.57
CA VAL A 368 21.38 -1.31 -11.81
C VAL A 368 21.33 -0.75 -10.39
N GLU A 369 21.15 -1.63 -9.41
CA GLU A 369 21.04 -1.28 -8.01
C GLU A 369 21.92 -2.18 -7.16
N ARG A 370 22.70 -1.59 -6.26
CA ARG A 370 23.42 -2.29 -5.20
C ARG A 370 22.79 -1.95 -3.87
N ASN A 371 22.48 -2.97 -3.09
CA ASN A 371 21.99 -2.87 -1.73
C ASN A 371 22.92 -3.65 -0.80
N GLU A 372 23.33 -3.00 0.30
CA GLU A 372 24.11 -3.60 1.39
C GLU A 372 23.27 -3.55 2.66
N VAL A 373 23.20 -4.67 3.38
CA VAL A 373 22.48 -4.80 4.65
C VAL A 373 23.44 -5.31 5.71
N GLU A 374 23.48 -4.64 6.84
CA GLU A 374 24.30 -4.97 8.00
C GLU A 374 23.39 -5.14 9.22
N ILE A 375 23.61 -6.19 10.01
CA ILE A 375 22.91 -6.43 11.28
C ILE A 375 23.91 -6.42 12.43
N HIS A 376 23.52 -5.76 13.52
CA HIS A 376 24.26 -5.69 14.79
C HIS A 376 23.39 -6.24 15.92
N PRO A 377 23.37 -7.57 16.15
CA PRO A 377 22.64 -8.16 17.26
C PRO A 377 23.33 -7.85 18.58
N GLN A 378 22.55 -7.67 19.66
CA GLN A 378 23.14 -7.48 20.98
C GLN A 378 23.79 -8.78 21.49
N GLY A 379 25.07 -8.74 21.77
CA GLY A 379 25.81 -9.89 22.30
C GLY A 379 26.44 -10.81 21.26
N ASP A 380 26.17 -10.59 19.98
CA ASP A 380 26.70 -11.37 18.87
C ASP A 380 27.51 -10.51 17.89
N ALA A 381 28.28 -11.17 17.02
CA ALA A 381 29.06 -10.49 16.00
C ALA A 381 28.17 -9.84 14.93
N ALA A 382 28.55 -8.66 14.46
CA ALA A 382 27.94 -8.03 13.32
C ALA A 382 28.09 -8.89 12.06
N GLN A 383 27.06 -8.88 11.21
CA GLN A 383 27.04 -9.57 9.92
C GLN A 383 26.65 -8.59 8.83
N SER A 384 27.24 -8.72 7.64
CA SER A 384 26.92 -7.90 6.48
C SER A 384 26.76 -8.75 5.24
N LYS A 385 25.86 -8.34 4.34
CA LYS A 385 25.65 -8.95 3.03
C LYS A 385 25.25 -7.89 2.01
N ASP A 386 25.72 -8.02 0.79
CA ASP A 386 25.38 -7.15 -0.31
C ASP A 386 24.91 -7.92 -1.53
N TRP A 387 24.08 -7.25 -2.33
CA TRP A 387 23.53 -7.78 -3.59
C TRP A 387 23.54 -6.69 -4.65
N THR A 388 23.75 -7.11 -5.89
CA THR A 388 23.64 -6.23 -7.06
C THR A 388 22.63 -6.81 -8.03
N HIS A 389 21.64 -5.98 -8.41
CA HIS A 389 20.54 -6.38 -9.27
C HIS A 389 20.50 -5.57 -10.55
N PHE A 390 20.03 -6.22 -11.61
CA PHE A 390 19.66 -5.55 -12.85
C PHE A 390 18.18 -5.79 -13.15
N SER A 391 17.41 -4.71 -13.26
CA SER A 391 15.96 -4.72 -13.50
C SER A 391 15.65 -4.10 -14.87
N PRO A 392 15.69 -4.88 -15.96
CA PRO A 392 15.30 -4.42 -17.29
C PRO A 392 13.78 -4.39 -17.45
N ARG A 393 13.31 -3.53 -18.36
CA ARG A 393 11.92 -3.52 -18.85
C ARG A 393 11.88 -3.18 -20.33
N LEU A 394 11.05 -3.89 -21.08
CA LEU A 394 10.72 -3.60 -22.47
C LEU A 394 9.20 -3.61 -22.63
N ALA A 395 8.66 -2.64 -23.36
CA ALA A 395 7.24 -2.61 -23.68
C ALA A 395 7.01 -2.11 -25.11
N LEU A 396 6.20 -2.84 -25.84
CA LEU A 396 5.74 -2.51 -27.19
C LEU A 396 4.29 -2.04 -27.12
N GLN A 397 3.97 -0.95 -27.77
CA GLN A 397 2.64 -0.36 -27.83
C GLN A 397 2.17 -0.23 -29.27
N HIS A 398 0.89 -0.48 -29.49
CA HIS A 398 0.24 -0.27 -30.77
C HIS A 398 -1.05 0.53 -30.59
N GLN A 399 -1.08 1.72 -31.17
CA GLN A 399 -2.28 2.55 -31.27
C GLN A 399 -3.17 1.97 -32.38
N ILE A 400 -4.15 1.13 -32.03
CA ILE A 400 -5.06 0.48 -32.99
C ILE A 400 -5.87 1.55 -33.73
N ASN A 401 -6.34 2.54 -32.99
CA ASN A 401 -7.03 3.74 -33.48
C ASN A 401 -6.98 4.84 -32.41
N PRO A 402 -7.44 6.07 -32.62
CA PRO A 402 -7.34 7.15 -31.63
C PRO A 402 -7.98 6.88 -30.27
N ARG A 403 -8.78 5.82 -30.14
CA ARG A 403 -9.51 5.48 -28.91
C ARG A 403 -9.03 4.19 -28.23
N HIS A 404 -8.27 3.34 -28.93
CA HIS A 404 -7.88 2.01 -28.44
C HIS A 404 -6.39 1.77 -28.62
N GLN A 405 -5.74 1.30 -27.57
CA GLN A 405 -4.34 0.94 -27.54
C GLN A 405 -4.17 -0.49 -27.05
N TRP A 406 -3.33 -1.26 -27.73
CA TRP A 406 -2.80 -2.53 -27.26
C TRP A 406 -1.36 -2.33 -26.79
N TYR A 407 -0.93 -3.14 -25.84
CA TYR A 407 0.47 -3.22 -25.42
C TYR A 407 0.87 -4.64 -25.03
N ALA A 408 2.18 -4.90 -25.09
CA ALA A 408 2.83 -6.05 -24.47
C ALA A 408 4.11 -5.59 -23.79
N SER A 409 4.41 -6.15 -22.63
CA SER A 409 5.62 -5.80 -21.86
C SER A 409 6.24 -7.02 -21.19
N ALA A 410 7.56 -6.95 -21.00
CA ALA A 410 8.34 -7.87 -20.18
C ALA A 410 9.25 -7.05 -19.25
N GLY A 411 9.37 -7.46 -18.00
CA GLY A 411 10.21 -6.75 -17.02
C GLY A 411 10.53 -7.62 -15.82
N ARG A 412 11.62 -7.25 -15.14
CA ARG A 412 12.09 -7.94 -13.93
C ARG A 412 11.76 -7.10 -12.70
N GLY A 413 11.19 -7.74 -11.69
CA GLY A 413 10.94 -7.19 -10.37
C GLY A 413 11.85 -7.80 -9.34
N MET A 414 12.05 -7.09 -8.22
CA MET A 414 12.85 -7.59 -7.13
C MET A 414 12.43 -7.02 -5.78
N ARG A 415 12.61 -7.83 -4.74
CA ARG A 415 12.56 -7.46 -3.34
C ARG A 415 13.88 -7.80 -2.67
N THR A 416 14.38 -6.89 -1.83
CA THR A 416 15.71 -7.07 -1.20
C THR A 416 15.76 -8.26 -0.25
N GLY A 417 16.94 -8.87 -0.14
CA GLY A 417 17.27 -9.79 0.93
C GLY A 417 17.46 -9.07 2.27
N GLY A 418 17.79 -9.82 3.30
CA GLY A 418 17.99 -9.30 4.65
C GLY A 418 18.42 -10.37 5.65
N PHE A 419 18.22 -10.07 6.93
CA PHE A 419 18.55 -10.96 8.05
C PHE A 419 17.31 -11.26 8.89
N ASN A 420 17.28 -12.44 9.49
CA ASN A 420 16.26 -12.88 10.42
C ASN A 420 16.50 -12.28 11.82
N THR A 421 16.18 -11.00 12.00
CA THR A 421 16.49 -10.21 13.21
C THR A 421 15.83 -10.75 14.48
N LEU A 422 14.75 -11.53 14.36
CA LEU A 422 14.00 -12.12 15.48
C LEU A 422 14.33 -13.61 15.71
N SER A 423 15.45 -14.11 15.15
CA SER A 423 15.81 -15.54 15.21
C SER A 423 17.25 -15.75 15.69
N PRO A 424 17.59 -15.37 16.93
CA PRO A 424 18.97 -15.51 17.46
C PRO A 424 19.43 -16.97 17.52
N MET A 425 18.52 -17.90 17.78
CA MET A 425 18.84 -19.34 17.82
C MET A 425 19.36 -19.89 16.48
N LEU A 426 19.10 -19.21 15.38
CA LEU A 426 19.56 -19.54 14.04
C LEU A 426 20.74 -18.64 13.60
N GLY A 427 21.39 -17.91 14.53
CA GLY A 427 22.50 -17.02 14.23
C GLY A 427 22.14 -15.89 13.28
N TYR A 428 20.88 -15.39 13.34
CA TYR A 428 20.37 -14.31 12.49
C TYR A 428 20.53 -14.58 10.99
N LEU A 429 20.22 -15.80 10.55
CA LEU A 429 20.41 -16.28 9.19
C LEU A 429 19.95 -15.26 8.13
N ALA A 430 20.80 -14.99 7.15
CA ALA A 430 20.46 -14.16 6.01
C ALA A 430 19.50 -14.90 5.05
N TYR A 431 18.65 -14.15 4.37
CA TYR A 431 17.85 -14.62 3.26
C TYR A 431 18.15 -13.81 1.98
N GLU A 432 18.08 -14.48 0.84
CA GLU A 432 18.38 -13.90 -0.46
C GLU A 432 17.25 -12.97 -0.95
N PRO A 433 17.52 -12.07 -1.90
CA PRO A 433 16.48 -11.34 -2.62
C PRO A 433 15.52 -12.26 -3.34
N GLU A 434 14.25 -11.87 -3.38
CA GLU A 434 13.23 -12.47 -4.22
C GLU A 434 13.18 -11.72 -5.54
N GLU A 435 13.09 -12.45 -6.65
CA GLU A 435 13.07 -11.89 -7.98
C GLU A 435 11.96 -12.52 -8.83
N ASN A 436 11.45 -11.76 -9.78
CA ASN A 436 10.48 -12.29 -10.74
C ASN A 436 10.69 -11.73 -12.14
N TRP A 437 10.35 -12.56 -13.16
CA TRP A 437 10.09 -12.12 -14.50
C TRP A 437 8.59 -12.04 -14.72
N SER A 438 8.13 -10.91 -15.23
CA SER A 438 6.71 -10.69 -15.55
C SER A 438 6.53 -10.38 -17.02
N TYR A 439 5.57 -11.08 -17.62
CA TYR A 439 5.10 -10.90 -19.00
C TYR A 439 3.66 -10.44 -18.95
N GLU A 440 3.34 -9.31 -19.57
CA GLU A 440 2.00 -8.73 -19.54
C GLU A 440 1.57 -8.31 -20.95
N THR A 441 0.31 -8.51 -21.29
CA THR A 441 -0.33 -7.92 -22.47
C THR A 441 -1.68 -7.34 -22.08
N GLY A 442 -2.09 -6.26 -22.73
CA GLY A 442 -3.37 -5.64 -22.42
C GLY A 442 -3.89 -4.74 -23.53
N ILE A 443 -5.17 -4.44 -23.40
CA ILE A 443 -5.87 -3.49 -24.26
C ILE A 443 -6.62 -2.50 -23.37
N LYS A 444 -6.55 -1.22 -23.72
CA LYS A 444 -7.26 -0.16 -23.02
C LYS A 444 -7.77 0.90 -23.99
N GLY A 445 -8.81 1.58 -23.57
CA GLY A 445 -9.38 2.59 -24.43
C GLY A 445 -10.72 3.13 -23.97
N TRP A 446 -11.34 3.83 -24.91
CA TRP A 446 -12.63 4.47 -24.76
C TRP A 446 -13.64 3.94 -25.78
N ALA A 447 -14.84 3.64 -25.32
CA ALA A 447 -15.98 3.25 -26.14
C ALA A 447 -17.18 4.14 -25.84
N ILE A 448 -18.30 3.94 -26.58
CA ILE A 448 -19.57 4.65 -26.39
C ILE A 448 -19.37 6.18 -26.29
N ASP A 449 -18.72 6.76 -27.31
CA ASP A 449 -18.43 8.19 -27.40
C ASP A 449 -17.71 8.76 -26.16
N ARG A 450 -16.66 8.06 -25.70
CA ARG A 450 -15.86 8.36 -24.51
C ARG A 450 -16.63 8.34 -23.20
N ARG A 451 -17.76 7.69 -23.14
CA ARG A 451 -18.50 7.46 -21.88
C ARG A 451 -18.08 6.19 -21.17
N LEU A 452 -17.51 5.22 -21.87
CA LEU A 452 -16.99 3.98 -21.32
C LEU A 452 -15.47 3.94 -21.46
N ARG A 453 -14.76 3.94 -20.33
CA ARG A 453 -13.34 3.63 -20.26
C ARG A 453 -13.17 2.19 -19.82
N TYR A 454 -12.24 1.47 -20.44
CA TYR A 454 -11.90 0.11 -20.03
C TYR A 454 -10.40 -0.15 -20.10
N SER A 455 -9.94 -1.08 -19.28
CA SER A 455 -8.59 -1.65 -19.30
C SER A 455 -8.70 -3.14 -19.00
N LEU A 456 -8.16 -3.97 -19.88
CA LEU A 456 -8.05 -5.41 -19.73
C LEU A 456 -6.58 -5.79 -19.85
N ALA A 457 -6.05 -6.52 -18.88
CA ALA A 457 -4.68 -7.02 -18.88
C ALA A 457 -4.64 -8.50 -18.53
N ALA A 458 -3.70 -9.24 -19.14
CA ALA A 458 -3.37 -10.61 -18.76
C ALA A 458 -1.86 -10.68 -18.48
N TYR A 459 -1.48 -11.42 -17.45
CA TYR A 459 -0.09 -11.52 -17.03
C TYR A 459 0.33 -12.94 -16.63
N LEU A 460 1.63 -13.17 -16.70
CA LEU A 460 2.35 -14.33 -16.18
C LEU A 460 3.61 -13.82 -15.46
N MET A 461 3.85 -14.32 -14.24
CA MET A 461 5.03 -14.02 -13.45
C MET A 461 5.68 -15.32 -12.99
N ASP A 462 6.96 -15.46 -13.28
CA ASP A 462 7.81 -16.54 -12.78
C ASP A 462 8.65 -15.98 -11.64
N ILE A 463 8.55 -16.57 -10.44
CA ILE A 463 9.12 -16.06 -9.19
C ILE A 463 10.19 -17.04 -8.71
N ASP A 464 11.40 -16.54 -8.55
CA ASP A 464 12.55 -17.27 -8.02
C ASP A 464 12.93 -16.75 -6.64
N ASP A 465 13.54 -17.61 -5.83
CA ASP A 465 14.02 -17.31 -4.47
C ASP A 465 12.95 -16.66 -3.59
N MET A 466 11.69 -17.13 -3.73
CA MET A 466 10.56 -16.59 -3.02
C MET A 466 10.79 -16.61 -1.51
N GLN A 467 10.66 -15.45 -0.87
CA GLN A 467 10.83 -15.29 0.57
C GLN A 467 9.59 -15.81 1.30
N VAL A 468 9.76 -16.93 1.97
CA VAL A 468 8.69 -17.64 2.69
C VAL A 468 9.05 -17.80 4.16
N MET A 469 8.03 -17.75 5.02
CA MET A 469 8.19 -18.08 6.42
C MET A 469 8.18 -19.59 6.59
N GLN A 470 9.21 -20.12 7.21
CA GLN A 470 9.33 -21.52 7.61
C GLN A 470 9.20 -21.67 9.12
N MET A 471 8.64 -22.79 9.56
CA MET A 471 8.53 -23.19 10.96
C MET A 471 8.83 -24.69 11.07
N PRO A 472 10.11 -25.11 10.91
CA PRO A 472 10.49 -26.52 10.90
C PRO A 472 10.24 -27.23 12.23
N VAL A 473 10.22 -26.46 13.32
CA VAL A 473 9.83 -26.94 14.65
C VAL A 473 8.94 -25.88 15.32
N PRO A 474 7.99 -26.26 16.17
CA PRO A 474 7.10 -25.33 16.85
C PRO A 474 7.85 -24.22 17.59
N GLY A 475 7.49 -22.96 17.30
CA GLY A 475 8.06 -21.77 17.94
C GLY A 475 9.35 -21.23 17.32
N VAL A 476 9.96 -21.88 16.32
CA VAL A 476 11.12 -21.38 15.57
C VAL A 476 10.64 -20.93 14.18
N MET A 477 10.42 -19.63 14.02
CA MET A 477 9.99 -19.01 12.77
C MET A 477 11.13 -18.21 12.16
N TYR A 478 11.36 -18.37 10.86
CA TYR A 478 12.35 -17.59 10.13
C TYR A 478 12.01 -17.50 8.65
N ILE A 479 12.57 -16.52 7.99
CA ILE A 479 12.39 -16.31 6.54
C ILE A 479 13.54 -16.98 5.79
N THR A 480 13.20 -17.66 4.71
CA THR A 480 14.15 -18.20 3.74
C THR A 480 13.73 -17.86 2.31
N SER A 481 14.69 -17.89 1.40
CA SER A 481 14.47 -17.77 -0.05
C SER A 481 14.45 -19.17 -0.67
N ALA A 482 13.51 -20.01 -0.25
CA ALA A 482 13.54 -21.46 -0.51
C ALA A 482 12.45 -21.92 -1.50
N ALA A 483 11.58 -21.03 -1.95
CA ALA A 483 10.47 -21.40 -2.82
C ALA A 483 10.62 -20.80 -4.22
N THR A 484 10.05 -21.49 -5.21
CA THR A 484 9.73 -20.91 -6.52
C THR A 484 8.23 -20.97 -6.73
N ALA A 485 7.67 -19.99 -7.42
CA ALA A 485 6.24 -19.89 -7.63
C ALA A 485 5.90 -19.28 -8.99
N THR A 486 4.74 -19.67 -9.52
CA THR A 486 4.16 -19.05 -10.71
C THR A 486 2.88 -18.32 -10.34
N SER A 487 2.78 -17.04 -10.74
CA SER A 487 1.55 -16.24 -10.65
C SER A 487 1.04 -15.88 -12.04
N ARG A 488 -0.25 -16.08 -12.29
CA ARG A 488 -0.90 -15.70 -13.56
C ARG A 488 -2.30 -15.20 -13.34
N GLY A 489 -2.74 -14.29 -14.19
CA GLY A 489 -4.06 -13.71 -13.99
C GLY A 489 -4.55 -12.81 -15.11
N VAL A 490 -5.78 -12.34 -14.90
CA VAL A 490 -6.48 -11.38 -15.77
C VAL A 490 -7.09 -10.29 -14.90
N GLU A 491 -6.92 -9.04 -15.31
CA GLU A 491 -7.41 -7.85 -14.62
C GLU A 491 -8.30 -7.04 -15.57
N LEU A 492 -9.48 -6.66 -15.11
CA LEU A 492 -10.43 -5.83 -15.85
C LEU A 492 -10.85 -4.63 -14.99
N ASP A 493 -10.75 -3.44 -15.55
CA ASP A 493 -11.29 -2.21 -14.98
C ASP A 493 -12.22 -1.54 -15.98
N VAL A 494 -13.37 -1.07 -15.50
CA VAL A 494 -14.43 -0.41 -16.30
C VAL A 494 -14.99 0.79 -15.55
N ASP A 495 -14.98 1.96 -16.21
CA ASP A 495 -15.67 3.16 -15.75
C ASP A 495 -16.69 3.58 -16.83
N TYR A 496 -17.94 3.71 -16.46
CA TYR A 496 -19.00 4.06 -17.39
C TYR A 496 -19.86 5.22 -16.90
N LEU A 497 -19.88 6.29 -17.66
CA LEU A 497 -20.79 7.43 -17.49
C LEU A 497 -22.07 7.18 -18.28
N ALA A 498 -23.07 6.57 -17.65
CA ALA A 498 -24.31 6.16 -18.31
C ALA A 498 -25.20 7.35 -18.72
N GLY A 499 -24.87 8.57 -18.25
CA GLY A 499 -25.65 9.78 -18.47
C GLY A 499 -26.75 9.96 -17.43
N ARG A 500 -27.39 11.14 -17.44
CA ARG A 500 -28.44 11.53 -16.48
C ARG A 500 -28.02 11.36 -15.01
N GLY A 501 -26.73 11.60 -14.70
CA GLY A 501 -26.17 11.49 -13.34
C GLY A 501 -25.73 10.09 -12.91
N TRP A 502 -25.90 9.06 -13.75
CA TRP A 502 -25.47 7.69 -13.42
C TRP A 502 -24.02 7.42 -13.80
N GLN A 503 -23.27 6.84 -12.87
CA GLN A 503 -21.90 6.38 -13.04
C GLN A 503 -21.79 4.94 -12.53
N LEU A 504 -21.14 4.08 -13.32
CA LEU A 504 -20.83 2.71 -12.96
C LEU A 504 -19.30 2.55 -12.94
N ARG A 505 -18.76 2.00 -11.88
CA ARG A 505 -17.39 1.51 -11.80
C ARG A 505 -17.41 0.03 -11.49
N ALA A 506 -16.67 -0.74 -12.23
CA ALA A 506 -16.55 -2.17 -12.00
C ALA A 506 -15.11 -2.61 -12.22
N GLY A 507 -14.68 -3.56 -11.44
CA GLY A 507 -13.38 -4.17 -11.59
C GLY A 507 -13.39 -5.62 -11.17
N LEU A 508 -12.61 -6.44 -11.85
CA LEU A 508 -12.46 -7.86 -11.59
C LEU A 508 -11.00 -8.25 -11.80
N ALA A 509 -10.42 -8.98 -10.85
CA ALA A 509 -9.13 -9.62 -11.01
C ALA A 509 -9.25 -11.11 -10.67
N TRP A 510 -8.90 -11.93 -11.64
CA TRP A 510 -8.64 -13.34 -11.44
C TRP A 510 -7.13 -13.55 -11.34
N ASN A 511 -6.69 -14.21 -10.28
CA ASN A 511 -5.29 -14.48 -9.99
C ASN A 511 -5.12 -15.94 -9.56
N ARG A 512 -4.06 -16.58 -9.98
CA ARG A 512 -3.69 -17.90 -9.51
C ARG A 512 -2.20 -17.97 -9.26
N THR A 513 -1.81 -17.96 -7.98
CA THR A 513 -0.42 -18.04 -7.54
C THR A 513 -0.22 -19.33 -6.77
N ARG A 514 0.77 -20.14 -7.22
CA ARG A 514 1.09 -21.44 -6.63
C ARG A 514 2.59 -21.62 -6.51
N PHE A 515 2.99 -22.34 -5.47
CA PHE A 515 4.34 -22.84 -5.36
C PHE A 515 4.62 -23.88 -6.46
N ASP A 516 5.71 -23.70 -7.20
CA ASP A 516 6.23 -24.72 -8.10
C ASP A 516 7.11 -25.70 -7.33
N ARG A 517 7.95 -25.16 -6.40
CA ARG A 517 8.75 -25.92 -5.45
C ARG A 517 8.78 -25.19 -4.12
N PHE A 518 8.41 -25.88 -3.05
CA PHE A 518 8.59 -25.39 -1.69
C PHE A 518 8.67 -26.56 -0.71
N ARG A 519 9.79 -26.63 0.04
CA ARG A 519 10.00 -27.60 1.12
C ARG A 519 10.23 -26.88 2.43
N ASP A 520 9.56 -27.35 3.49
CA ASP A 520 9.74 -26.90 4.86
C ASP A 520 10.00 -28.12 5.75
N GLY A 521 11.26 -28.36 6.11
CA GLY A 521 11.67 -29.59 6.75
C GLY A 521 11.37 -30.81 5.87
N ALA A 522 10.57 -31.75 6.39
CA ALA A 522 10.11 -32.94 5.67
C ALA A 522 8.84 -32.69 4.82
N ALA A 523 8.17 -31.56 5.00
CA ALA A 523 6.95 -31.23 4.28
C ALA A 523 7.24 -30.67 2.88
N THR A 524 6.39 -30.99 1.92
CA THR A 524 6.44 -30.45 0.55
C THR A 524 5.12 -29.77 0.24
N TYR A 525 5.21 -28.53 -0.27
CA TYR A 525 4.05 -27.70 -0.57
C TYR A 525 3.90 -27.42 -2.08
N ASP A 526 4.55 -28.20 -2.93
CA ASP A 526 4.47 -28.08 -4.38
C ASP A 526 3.00 -28.12 -4.87
N GLY A 527 2.65 -27.18 -5.75
CA GLY A 527 1.31 -27.01 -6.29
C GLY A 527 0.29 -26.37 -5.32
N ARG A 528 0.64 -26.10 -4.05
CA ARG A 528 -0.21 -25.39 -3.09
C ARG A 528 -0.36 -23.92 -3.46
N HIS A 529 -1.48 -23.32 -3.05
CA HIS A 529 -1.69 -21.89 -3.21
C HIS A 529 -0.73 -21.10 -2.33
N ASN A 530 -0.21 -19.99 -2.87
CA ASN A 530 0.52 -19.02 -2.05
C ASN A 530 -0.43 -18.42 -1.01
N PRO A 531 -0.01 -18.31 0.27
CA PRO A 531 -0.82 -17.68 1.31
C PRO A 531 -1.21 -16.24 0.96
N PHE A 532 -2.36 -15.80 1.47
CA PHE A 532 -2.93 -14.45 1.33
C PHE A 532 -3.30 -14.04 -0.10
N ALA A 533 -3.18 -14.92 -1.08
CA ALA A 533 -3.47 -14.67 -2.48
C ALA A 533 -4.89 -15.17 -2.85
N PRO A 534 -5.93 -14.31 -2.88
CA PRO A 534 -7.25 -14.71 -3.34
C PRO A 534 -7.25 -14.99 -4.85
N ASP A 535 -7.97 -16.04 -5.26
CA ASP A 535 -8.10 -16.37 -6.70
C ASP A 535 -8.98 -15.35 -7.45
N LEU A 536 -9.91 -14.69 -6.76
CA LEU A 536 -10.82 -13.72 -7.36
C LEU A 536 -11.08 -12.57 -6.41
N THR A 537 -10.91 -11.35 -6.90
CA THR A 537 -11.34 -10.11 -6.24
C THR A 537 -12.12 -9.26 -7.20
N GLY A 538 -13.08 -8.51 -6.71
CA GLY A 538 -13.85 -7.64 -7.59
C GLY A 538 -14.66 -6.60 -6.82
N HIS A 539 -15.05 -5.56 -7.55
CA HIS A 539 -15.96 -4.55 -7.05
C HIS A 539 -16.91 -4.08 -8.14
N VAL A 540 -18.09 -3.64 -7.70
CA VAL A 540 -19.04 -2.91 -8.53
C VAL A 540 -19.57 -1.75 -7.71
N GLY A 541 -19.39 -0.53 -8.18
CA GLY A 541 -19.91 0.70 -7.60
C GLY A 541 -20.88 1.36 -8.55
N LEU A 542 -22.09 1.65 -8.09
CA LEU A 542 -23.11 2.41 -8.81
C LEU A 542 -23.37 3.71 -8.07
N ARG A 543 -23.19 4.85 -8.74
CA ARG A 543 -23.45 6.18 -8.21
C ARG A 543 -24.48 6.89 -9.04
N TYR A 544 -25.35 7.63 -8.36
CA TYR A 544 -26.32 8.55 -8.95
C TYR A 544 -26.15 9.95 -8.36
N ASP A 545 -25.95 10.94 -9.22
CA ASP A 545 -25.89 12.36 -8.86
C ASP A 545 -27.13 13.06 -9.46
N ALA A 546 -28.05 13.49 -8.61
CA ALA A 546 -29.28 14.16 -9.03
C ALA A 546 -29.04 15.67 -9.29
N PRO A 547 -29.76 16.29 -10.24
CA PRO A 547 -29.62 17.72 -10.54
C PRO A 547 -29.89 18.66 -9.36
N LEU A 548 -30.68 18.21 -8.38
CA LEU A 548 -31.04 18.98 -7.17
C LEU A 548 -30.06 18.81 -6.00
N GLY A 549 -28.87 18.23 -6.23
CA GLY A 549 -27.82 18.07 -5.22
C GLY A 549 -27.87 16.78 -4.42
N TRP A 550 -28.92 15.93 -4.56
CA TRP A 550 -28.91 14.60 -3.96
C TRP A 550 -27.94 13.67 -4.69
N TYR A 551 -27.24 12.84 -3.93
CA TYR A 551 -26.46 11.75 -4.48
C TYR A 551 -26.62 10.49 -3.65
N ALA A 552 -26.45 9.35 -4.29
CA ALA A 552 -26.42 8.05 -3.64
C ALA A 552 -25.40 7.15 -4.34
N GLN A 553 -24.72 6.32 -3.58
CA GLN A 553 -23.78 5.33 -4.09
C GLN A 553 -23.96 4.02 -3.35
N ALA A 554 -23.96 2.92 -4.10
CA ALA A 554 -23.86 1.57 -3.58
C ALA A 554 -22.60 0.92 -4.15
N SER A 555 -21.82 0.27 -3.30
CA SER A 555 -20.61 -0.45 -3.68
C SER A 555 -20.68 -1.88 -3.16
N LEU A 556 -20.49 -2.85 -4.05
CA LEU A 556 -20.28 -4.26 -3.72
C LEU A 556 -18.80 -4.57 -3.89
N VAL A 557 -18.17 -5.08 -2.85
CA VAL A 557 -16.78 -5.54 -2.84
C VAL A 557 -16.75 -7.01 -2.49
N GLY A 558 -15.96 -7.80 -3.22
CA GLY A 558 -15.90 -9.24 -2.98
C GLY A 558 -14.50 -9.82 -3.14
N SER A 559 -14.24 -10.87 -2.35
CA SER A 559 -13.03 -11.67 -2.45
C SER A 559 -13.37 -13.15 -2.30
N SER A 560 -12.72 -14.00 -3.10
CA SER A 560 -12.80 -15.45 -2.91
C SER A 560 -12.11 -15.87 -1.62
N LYS A 561 -12.20 -17.16 -1.28
CA LYS A 561 -11.44 -17.73 -0.16
C LYS A 561 -9.94 -17.49 -0.35
N VAL A 562 -9.23 -17.37 0.75
CA VAL A 562 -7.77 -17.24 0.79
C VAL A 562 -7.19 -18.17 1.84
N TYR A 563 -6.08 -18.84 1.50
CA TYR A 563 -5.33 -19.65 2.46
C TYR A 563 -4.41 -18.76 3.30
N LEU A 564 -4.23 -19.12 4.57
CA LEU A 564 -3.47 -18.33 5.55
C LEU A 564 -2.09 -18.90 5.83
N ASP A 565 -1.82 -20.12 5.36
CA ASP A 565 -0.59 -20.89 5.56
C ASP A 565 -0.15 -21.61 4.28
N ALA A 566 1.12 -21.95 4.17
CA ALA A 566 1.67 -22.64 3.01
C ALA A 566 1.13 -24.07 2.81
N ALA A 567 0.76 -24.74 3.90
CA ALA A 567 0.14 -26.07 3.87
C ALA A 567 -1.31 -26.04 3.36
N ASN A 568 -1.91 -24.86 3.23
CA ASN A 568 -3.32 -24.64 2.88
C ASN A 568 -4.32 -25.30 3.85
N GLN A 569 -3.95 -25.39 5.12
CA GLN A 569 -4.78 -25.95 6.18
C GLN A 569 -5.79 -24.91 6.71
N TYR A 570 -5.33 -23.69 6.93
CA TYR A 570 -6.15 -22.59 7.43
C TYR A 570 -6.61 -21.71 6.27
N ARG A 571 -7.82 -21.17 6.39
CA ARG A 571 -8.38 -20.31 5.35
C ARG A 571 -9.34 -19.29 5.92
N ARG A 572 -9.36 -18.12 5.31
CA ARG A 572 -10.48 -17.17 5.39
C ARG A 572 -11.46 -17.48 4.26
N ASN A 573 -12.74 -17.59 4.56
CA ASN A 573 -13.76 -17.84 3.55
C ASN A 573 -13.93 -16.64 2.62
N GLY A 574 -14.42 -16.90 1.42
CA GLY A 574 -14.84 -15.86 0.50
C GLY A 574 -16.00 -15.04 1.10
N HIS A 575 -16.03 -13.76 0.79
CA HIS A 575 -17.04 -12.84 1.29
C HIS A 575 -17.38 -11.77 0.26
N GLY A 576 -18.58 -11.18 0.44
CA GLY A 576 -19.01 -9.99 -0.28
C GLY A 576 -19.55 -8.97 0.71
N GLN A 577 -19.13 -7.72 0.57
CA GLN A 577 -19.52 -6.61 1.43
C GLN A 577 -20.25 -5.55 0.60
N ILE A 578 -21.33 -5.00 1.14
CA ILE A 578 -22.07 -3.90 0.53
C ILE A 578 -21.87 -2.66 1.39
N ASP A 579 -21.45 -1.58 0.74
CA ASP A 579 -21.31 -0.25 1.34
C ASP A 579 -22.28 0.70 0.65
N LEU A 580 -22.94 1.55 1.43
CA LEU A 580 -23.90 2.55 0.97
C LEU A 580 -23.50 3.93 1.46
N ILE A 581 -23.68 4.93 0.63
CA ILE A 581 -23.62 6.34 1.02
C ILE A 581 -24.71 7.10 0.29
N ALA A 582 -25.37 8.01 1.00
CA ALA A 582 -26.31 8.94 0.41
C ALA A 582 -26.11 10.31 1.03
N GLY A 583 -26.20 11.36 0.24
CA GLY A 583 -25.96 12.70 0.73
C GLY A 583 -26.69 13.79 -0.08
N TYR A 584 -26.50 15.00 0.40
CA TYR A 584 -27.09 16.20 -0.20
C TYR A 584 -26.08 17.35 -0.20
N LEU A 585 -25.86 17.92 -1.37
CA LEU A 585 -25.02 19.10 -1.58
C LEU A 585 -25.89 20.36 -1.51
N LEU A 586 -25.64 21.20 -0.51
CA LEU A 586 -26.35 22.47 -0.27
C LEU A 586 -25.34 23.63 -0.28
N GLY A 587 -25.15 24.26 -1.41
CA GLY A 587 -24.10 25.27 -1.59
C GLY A 587 -22.72 24.68 -1.29
N ASN A 588 -22.07 25.20 -0.27
CA ASN A 588 -20.75 24.76 0.20
C ASN A 588 -20.80 23.57 1.18
N TRP A 589 -21.99 23.10 1.55
CA TRP A 589 -22.18 22.00 2.49
C TRP A 589 -22.47 20.68 1.80
N ASP A 590 -21.88 19.61 2.31
CA ASP A 590 -22.13 18.23 1.94
C ASP A 590 -22.57 17.48 3.21
N ILE A 591 -23.79 17.01 3.23
CA ILE A 591 -24.37 16.26 4.36
C ILE A 591 -24.55 14.82 3.87
N ALA A 592 -23.85 13.87 4.45
CA ALA A 592 -23.85 12.48 4.03
C ALA A 592 -24.14 11.53 5.19
N ALA A 593 -24.94 10.50 4.91
CA ALA A 593 -25.07 9.31 5.74
C ALA A 593 -24.38 8.15 5.03
N TYR A 594 -23.69 7.31 5.77
CA TYR A 594 -23.03 6.13 5.21
C TYR A 594 -23.27 4.88 6.06
N ALA A 595 -23.19 3.73 5.42
CA ALA A 595 -23.16 2.43 6.07
C ALA A 595 -22.15 1.55 5.35
N THR A 596 -21.12 1.05 6.05
CA THR A 596 -20.20 0.07 5.53
C THR A 596 -20.55 -1.31 6.07
N ASN A 597 -20.27 -2.35 5.28
CA ASN A 597 -20.64 -3.72 5.62
C ASN A 597 -22.12 -3.85 6.06
N VAL A 598 -23.04 -3.33 5.23
CA VAL A 598 -24.49 -3.26 5.55
C VAL A 598 -25.07 -4.60 6.00
N GLY A 599 -24.61 -5.70 5.37
CA GLY A 599 -25.03 -7.06 5.70
C GLY A 599 -24.44 -7.62 6.99
N ASP A 600 -23.60 -6.86 7.71
CA ASP A 600 -22.83 -7.32 8.86
C ASP A 600 -22.09 -8.64 8.60
N GLN A 601 -21.55 -8.76 7.37
CA GLN A 601 -20.85 -9.96 6.93
C GLN A 601 -19.58 -10.18 7.76
N ARG A 602 -19.43 -11.40 8.28
CA ARG A 602 -18.28 -11.82 9.07
C ARG A 602 -17.37 -12.70 8.23
N TYR A 603 -16.09 -12.30 8.10
CA TYR A 603 -15.09 -12.98 7.29
C TYR A 603 -13.76 -13.12 8.03
N ASP A 604 -13.83 -13.62 9.25
CA ASP A 604 -12.68 -13.76 10.15
C ASP A 604 -11.59 -14.67 9.55
N ALA A 605 -10.32 -14.34 9.82
CA ALA A 605 -9.17 -15.16 9.44
C ALA A 605 -8.85 -16.15 10.56
N VAL A 606 -9.61 -17.26 10.62
CA VAL A 606 -9.45 -18.28 11.66
C VAL A 606 -8.22 -19.13 11.40
N GLY A 607 -7.32 -19.22 12.39
CA GLY A 607 -6.06 -19.96 12.27
C GLY A 607 -4.94 -19.16 11.58
N TYR A 608 -5.01 -17.82 11.58
CA TYR A 608 -3.88 -16.97 11.22
C TYR A 608 -2.66 -17.31 12.09
N GLN A 609 -1.44 -16.99 11.64
CA GLN A 609 -0.19 -17.37 12.30
C GLN A 609 -0.11 -18.90 12.56
N ASN A 610 -0.34 -19.70 11.51
CA ASN A 610 -0.30 -21.18 11.57
C ASN A 610 -1.21 -21.79 12.64
N GLY A 611 -2.40 -21.24 12.82
CA GLY A 611 -3.42 -21.78 13.73
C GLY A 611 -3.49 -21.11 15.10
N PHE A 612 -2.59 -20.17 15.40
CA PHE A 612 -2.51 -19.60 16.75
C PHE A 612 -3.60 -18.57 17.05
N VAL A 613 -4.00 -17.76 16.06
CA VAL A 613 -4.95 -16.67 16.30
C VAL A 613 -6.08 -16.65 15.28
N THR A 614 -7.18 -16.05 15.66
CA THR A 614 -8.23 -15.57 14.75
C THR A 614 -8.12 -14.06 14.66
N VAL A 615 -8.09 -13.54 13.43
CA VAL A 615 -8.22 -12.09 13.20
C VAL A 615 -9.66 -11.79 12.85
N TYR A 616 -10.31 -11.00 13.71
CA TYR A 616 -11.72 -10.65 13.51
C TYR A 616 -11.89 -9.61 12.40
N SER A 617 -12.92 -9.81 11.59
CA SER A 617 -13.35 -8.81 10.60
C SER A 617 -14.19 -7.72 11.27
N PRO A 618 -14.02 -6.43 10.86
CA PRO A 618 -14.83 -5.35 11.42
C PRO A 618 -16.33 -5.56 11.22
N PRO A 619 -17.16 -5.23 12.22
CA PRO A 619 -18.61 -5.27 12.10
C PRO A 619 -19.16 -4.17 11.18
N ARG A 620 -20.49 -4.20 10.92
CA ARG A 620 -21.18 -3.10 10.26
C ARG A 620 -20.92 -1.77 11.00
N GLU A 621 -20.67 -0.73 10.21
CA GLU A 621 -20.55 0.64 10.71
C GLU A 621 -21.55 1.54 10.01
N VAL A 622 -22.21 2.41 10.77
CA VAL A 622 -23.08 3.48 10.24
C VAL A 622 -22.64 4.81 10.80
N GLY A 623 -22.78 5.87 10.00
CA GLY A 623 -22.39 7.20 10.47
C GLY A 623 -22.96 8.33 9.62
N LEU A 624 -22.76 9.55 10.15
CA LEU A 624 -23.10 10.81 9.52
C LEU A 624 -21.84 11.63 9.34
N ARG A 625 -21.73 12.30 8.21
CA ARG A 625 -20.64 13.23 7.91
C ARG A 625 -21.19 14.55 7.43
N LEU A 626 -20.68 15.62 7.99
CA LEU A 626 -20.96 16.99 7.57
C LEU A 626 -19.65 17.62 7.11
N THR A 627 -19.59 18.07 5.85
CA THR A 627 -18.42 18.72 5.28
C THR A 627 -18.80 20.09 4.75
N TRP A 628 -18.03 21.12 5.13
CA TRP A 628 -18.06 22.44 4.51
C TRP A 628 -16.82 22.60 3.63
N ARG A 629 -16.97 23.20 2.43
CA ARG A 629 -15.86 23.41 1.50
C ARG A 629 -16.02 24.65 0.63
N ILE A 630 -14.88 25.29 0.27
CA ILE A 630 -14.78 26.40 -0.70
C ILE A 630 -13.72 26.08 -1.74
#